data_a1a40cee2ede25ab7bef23538c625631
#
_entry.id   a1a40cee2ede25ab7bef23538c625631
#
_cell.length_a   1.000
_cell.length_b   1.000
_cell.length_c   1.000
_cell.angle_alpha   90.00
_cell.angle_beta   90.00
_cell.angle_gamma   90.00
#
_symmetry.space_group_name_H-M   'P 1'
#
loop_
_entity.id
_entity.type
_entity.pdbx_description
1 polymer ?
#
loop_
_entity_poly.entity_id
_entity_poly.type
_entity_poly.pdbx_seq_one_letter_code
_entity_poly.pdbx_strand_id
1 'polypeptide(L)'
;IYVLWTLMTLIDWFILFVYLIFSLVLGIYISLKNHNEADYFVAGRRLNGLLAGMSMAATTFSIDTPLYVAGVIGTRGLAGNWEWWSFGLAHVAMTVIFAPLWRRSGVLTDAAFTELRYGGQAAAYLRGIKAFLLSVPINCIGIGYAFLAMRKVAESLGVVDGHIVFGPFTDTILLMILVALFLLVYTVLGGLWAVVVNDFVQLVLALLGAFAVCFVALDASGGMTNLLTKLEALDRPELLSLFPWTFNKNGFNWLDSSGISITTFFAFISLQWWSFRRSDGGGEFIQRLLATKDEKQATLAGIVFLIVNYLVRSWLWILVGLAGLVLLPQQTDWELSYPNLAVTYLPPVGLGLVVVSLVAAFMSTVSTSINWGASYLAHDLYKRFVRPFAGPREMIFMGQLASILLLLIGVLTALFSNSIGSMFRLVIAIGTGPGAVLVLRWFWWRVNALAELSAMLSGFFIGLITSVSPYFIIEDFGKRLLFTTSFSALIWLLTLFFTEPESDETLNNFVMQVKPPGPGWSKIRKKLNIDPVDSFSVLGCRFILGSGILYGGLLSIGAFLLHQERSAWIALSIAVSSVFLMKKTRLITQ
;
A
#
# COMPACT_ATOMS: atom_id res chain seq x y z
N ILE A 1 -23.43 14.40 -26.57
CA ILE A 1 -24.25 14.15 -25.37
C ILE A 1 -24.93 12.77 -25.46
N TYR A 2 -25.37 12.30 -26.66
CA TYR A 2 -26.08 11.02 -26.82
C TYR A 2 -25.19 9.77 -26.68
N VAL A 3 -23.85 9.86 -26.90
CA VAL A 3 -22.91 8.73 -26.79
C VAL A 3 -22.56 8.41 -25.32
N LEU A 4 -22.64 9.39 -24.44
CA LEU A 4 -22.27 9.25 -23.01
C LEU A 4 -23.20 8.31 -22.19
N TRP A 5 -24.35 7.85 -22.74
CA TRP A 5 -25.34 7.05 -22.00
C TRP A 5 -25.41 5.58 -22.43
N THR A 6 -24.57 5.13 -23.35
CA THR A 6 -24.73 3.82 -23.99
C THR A 6 -24.31 2.63 -23.13
N LEU A 7 -23.41 2.80 -22.18
CA LEU A 7 -22.88 1.71 -21.35
C LEU A 7 -23.45 1.71 -19.90
N MET A 8 -23.77 2.89 -19.35
CA MET A 8 -24.44 3.03 -18.06
C MET A 8 -25.88 3.50 -18.23
N THR A 9 -26.82 2.84 -17.58
CA THR A 9 -28.23 3.24 -17.55
C THR A 9 -28.48 4.40 -16.57
N LEU A 10 -29.65 5.05 -16.65
CA LEU A 10 -30.05 6.09 -15.70
C LEU A 10 -30.05 5.61 -14.25
N ILE A 11 -30.37 4.33 -14.03
CA ILE A 11 -30.39 3.76 -12.69
C ILE A 11 -28.96 3.58 -12.14
N ASP A 12 -27.97 3.24 -12.99
CA ASP A 12 -26.56 3.14 -12.59
C ASP A 12 -26.02 4.51 -12.15
N TRP A 13 -26.35 5.56 -12.90
CA TRP A 13 -26.02 6.95 -12.54
C TRP A 13 -26.72 7.39 -11.25
N PHE A 14 -27.96 7.01 -11.05
CA PHE A 14 -28.70 7.31 -9.82
C PHE A 14 -28.05 6.65 -8.60
N ILE A 15 -27.65 5.37 -8.71
CA ILE A 15 -26.94 4.64 -7.64
C ILE A 15 -25.63 5.34 -7.30
N LEU A 16 -24.84 5.74 -8.29
CA LEU A 16 -23.60 6.48 -8.09
C LEU A 16 -23.85 7.82 -7.37
N PHE A 17 -24.86 8.58 -7.82
CA PHE A 17 -25.19 9.87 -7.22
C PHE A 17 -25.64 9.76 -5.77
N VAL A 18 -26.47 8.77 -5.44
CA VAL A 18 -26.90 8.47 -4.06
C VAL A 18 -25.70 8.14 -3.18
N TYR A 19 -24.77 7.33 -3.68
CA TYR A 19 -23.54 7.02 -2.95
C TYR A 19 -22.67 8.26 -2.68
N LEU A 20 -22.49 9.13 -3.67
CA LEU A 20 -21.68 10.36 -3.51
C LEU A 20 -22.30 11.29 -2.46
N ILE A 21 -23.62 11.48 -2.49
CA ILE A 21 -24.34 12.26 -1.47
C ILE A 21 -24.19 11.61 -0.09
N PHE A 22 -24.40 10.31 0.02
CA PHE A 22 -24.24 9.58 1.27
C PHE A 22 -22.85 9.78 1.88
N SER A 23 -21.80 9.60 1.07
CA SER A 23 -20.41 9.76 1.52
C SER A 23 -20.12 11.19 1.99
N LEU A 24 -20.64 12.21 1.28
CA LEU A 24 -20.49 13.61 1.65
C LEU A 24 -21.20 13.92 2.97
N VAL A 25 -22.46 13.51 3.11
CA VAL A 25 -23.27 13.73 4.32
C VAL A 25 -22.62 13.04 5.53
N LEU A 26 -22.13 11.80 5.36
CA LEU A 26 -21.43 11.07 6.42
C LEU A 26 -20.14 11.78 6.82
N GLY A 27 -19.34 12.26 5.86
CA GLY A 27 -18.14 13.05 6.10
C GLY A 27 -18.42 14.33 6.89
N ILE A 28 -19.43 15.11 6.49
CA ILE A 28 -19.85 16.34 7.20
C ILE A 28 -20.34 16.01 8.61
N TYR A 29 -21.20 15.01 8.77
CA TYR A 29 -21.74 14.63 10.09
C TYR A 29 -20.62 14.27 11.09
N ILE A 30 -19.60 13.53 10.64
CA ILE A 30 -18.49 13.13 11.50
C ILE A 30 -17.56 14.31 11.78
N SER A 31 -17.35 15.21 10.81
CA SER A 31 -16.47 16.39 10.97
C SER A 31 -16.90 17.30 12.14
N LEU A 32 -18.19 17.38 12.41
CA LEU A 32 -18.74 18.16 13.51
C LEU A 32 -18.30 17.66 14.90
N LYS A 33 -17.69 16.46 14.97
CA LYS A 33 -17.23 15.85 16.24
C LYS A 33 -15.71 16.06 16.49
N ASN A 34 -15.00 16.73 15.60
CA ASN A 34 -13.58 17.01 15.76
C ASN A 34 -13.39 18.28 16.61
N HIS A 35 -12.81 18.16 17.80
CA HIS A 35 -12.66 19.28 18.74
C HIS A 35 -11.23 19.79 18.87
N ASN A 36 -10.21 18.97 18.52
CA ASN A 36 -8.81 19.31 18.71
C ASN A 36 -7.91 18.68 17.62
N GLU A 37 -6.61 19.06 17.64
CA GLU A 37 -5.60 18.58 16.68
C GLU A 37 -5.42 17.06 16.74
N ALA A 38 -5.46 16.44 17.93
CA ALA A 38 -5.35 14.99 18.08
C ALA A 38 -6.56 14.23 17.52
N ASP A 39 -7.78 14.79 17.66
CA ASP A 39 -8.98 14.21 17.03
C ASP A 39 -8.87 14.26 15.51
N TYR A 40 -8.33 15.36 14.97
CA TYR A 40 -8.21 15.55 13.52
C TYR A 40 -7.17 14.62 12.88
N PHE A 41 -5.96 14.50 13.44
CA PHE A 41 -4.84 13.76 12.81
C PHE A 41 -4.70 12.30 13.25
N VAL A 42 -5.07 11.95 14.50
CA VAL A 42 -4.94 10.60 15.06
C VAL A 42 -6.22 10.08 15.73
N ALA A 43 -7.37 10.60 15.35
CA ALA A 43 -8.69 10.18 15.85
C ALA A 43 -8.76 10.07 17.39
N GLY A 44 -8.10 10.97 18.11
CA GLY A 44 -8.02 10.97 19.56
C GLY A 44 -7.41 9.71 20.17
N ARG A 45 -6.74 8.87 19.38
CA ARG A 45 -6.18 7.56 19.79
C ARG A 45 -7.23 6.61 20.39
N ARG A 46 -8.42 6.57 19.80
CA ARG A 46 -9.56 5.78 20.30
C ARG A 46 -9.96 4.64 19.37
N LEU A 47 -9.25 4.42 18.25
CA LEU A 47 -9.61 3.39 17.28
C LEU A 47 -9.45 1.99 17.91
N ASN A 48 -10.45 1.14 17.67
CA ASN A 48 -10.30 -0.29 17.88
C ASN A 48 -9.54 -0.94 16.70
N GLY A 49 -8.93 -2.09 16.95
CA GLY A 49 -8.10 -2.77 15.96
C GLY A 49 -8.87 -3.23 14.72
N LEU A 50 -10.13 -3.62 14.87
CA LEU A 50 -10.94 -4.02 13.73
C LEU A 50 -11.15 -2.85 12.77
N LEU A 51 -11.60 -1.71 13.26
CA LEU A 51 -11.87 -0.52 12.45
C LEU A 51 -10.58 0.03 11.83
N ALA A 52 -9.49 0.09 12.61
CA ALA A 52 -8.18 0.52 12.11
C ALA A 52 -7.65 -0.42 11.01
N GLY A 53 -7.75 -1.74 11.20
CA GLY A 53 -7.30 -2.73 10.21
C GLY A 53 -8.15 -2.73 8.93
N MET A 54 -9.45 -2.52 9.06
CA MET A 54 -10.33 -2.36 7.89
C MET A 54 -10.03 -1.06 7.13
N SER A 55 -9.74 0.05 7.83
CA SER A 55 -9.28 1.28 7.18
C SER A 55 -7.92 1.08 6.48
N MET A 56 -6.97 0.36 7.09
CA MET A 56 -5.71 0.00 6.42
C MET A 56 -5.97 -0.81 5.13
N ALA A 57 -6.89 -1.77 5.19
CA ALA A 57 -7.26 -2.58 4.03
C ALA A 57 -7.98 -1.76 2.96
N ALA A 58 -8.88 -0.84 3.34
CA ALA A 58 -9.54 0.08 2.43
C ALA A 58 -8.55 0.99 1.70
N THR A 59 -7.58 1.54 2.43
CA THR A 59 -6.53 2.42 1.86
C THR A 59 -5.71 1.72 0.77
N THR A 60 -5.51 0.41 0.88
CA THR A 60 -4.79 -0.40 -0.11
C THR A 60 -5.71 -1.10 -1.11
N PHE A 61 -7.02 -0.99 -0.94
CA PHE A 61 -8.01 -1.35 -1.94
C PHE A 61 -8.32 -0.09 -2.76
N SER A 62 -7.46 0.23 -3.69
CA SER A 62 -7.64 1.35 -4.59
C SER A 62 -8.24 0.89 -5.92
N ILE A 63 -8.81 1.81 -6.67
CA ILE A 63 -9.32 1.56 -8.03
C ILE A 63 -8.24 1.02 -8.97
N ASP A 64 -6.98 1.43 -8.77
CA ASP A 64 -5.82 0.98 -9.55
C ASP A 64 -5.45 -0.48 -9.28
N THR A 65 -5.73 -1.00 -8.10
CA THR A 65 -5.23 -2.31 -7.68
C THR A 65 -5.82 -3.48 -8.51
N PRO A 66 -7.14 -3.59 -8.75
CA PRO A 66 -7.67 -4.63 -9.63
C PRO A 66 -7.19 -4.49 -11.08
N LEU A 67 -7.00 -3.27 -11.57
CA LEU A 67 -6.45 -3.02 -12.90
C LEU A 67 -4.98 -3.46 -12.98
N TYR A 68 -4.17 -3.07 -12.00
CA TYR A 68 -2.77 -3.48 -11.88
C TYR A 68 -2.63 -5.01 -11.84
N VAL A 69 -3.42 -5.70 -11.00
CA VAL A 69 -3.37 -7.16 -10.88
C VAL A 69 -3.76 -7.83 -12.20
N ALA A 70 -4.81 -7.35 -12.88
CA ALA A 70 -5.19 -7.85 -14.19
C ALA A 70 -4.07 -7.63 -15.23
N GLY A 71 -3.42 -6.47 -15.22
CA GLY A 71 -2.26 -6.16 -16.06
C GLY A 71 -1.07 -7.10 -15.79
N VAL A 72 -0.79 -7.41 -14.54
CA VAL A 72 0.25 -8.36 -14.13
C VAL A 72 -0.07 -9.77 -14.64
N ILE A 73 -1.31 -10.24 -14.46
CA ILE A 73 -1.77 -11.55 -14.93
C ILE A 73 -1.64 -11.64 -16.45
N GLY A 74 -2.10 -10.64 -17.19
CA GLY A 74 -2.04 -10.62 -18.65
C GLY A 74 -0.63 -10.67 -19.21
N THR A 75 0.32 -10.02 -18.56
CA THR A 75 1.71 -9.88 -19.03
C THR A 75 2.68 -10.91 -18.47
N ARG A 76 2.47 -11.38 -17.23
CA ARG A 76 3.45 -12.19 -16.48
C ARG A 76 2.87 -13.46 -15.85
N GLY A 77 1.57 -13.68 -15.99
CA GLY A 77 0.88 -14.80 -15.35
C GLY A 77 0.82 -14.67 -13.83
N LEU A 78 0.49 -15.76 -13.17
CA LEU A 78 0.32 -15.80 -11.70
C LEU A 78 1.58 -15.45 -10.93
N ALA A 79 2.73 -15.93 -11.38
CA ALA A 79 4.01 -15.66 -10.72
C ALA A 79 4.35 -14.16 -10.67
N GLY A 80 3.79 -13.34 -11.58
CA GLY A 80 3.93 -11.88 -11.56
C GLY A 80 3.47 -11.23 -10.28
N ASN A 81 2.50 -11.84 -9.57
CA ASN A 81 1.99 -11.30 -8.32
C ASN A 81 3.01 -11.29 -7.17
N TRP A 82 4.11 -12.01 -7.28
CA TRP A 82 5.20 -11.89 -6.29
C TRP A 82 5.78 -10.47 -6.23
N GLU A 83 5.59 -9.64 -7.25
CA GLU A 83 5.96 -8.23 -7.23
C GLU A 83 5.29 -7.47 -6.06
N TRP A 84 4.05 -7.79 -5.72
CA TRP A 84 3.35 -7.19 -4.60
C TRP A 84 3.10 -8.15 -3.42
N TRP A 85 3.03 -9.47 -3.64
CA TRP A 85 2.92 -10.44 -2.56
C TRP A 85 4.13 -10.42 -1.63
N SER A 86 5.32 -10.13 -2.13
CA SER A 86 6.55 -10.04 -1.33
C SER A 86 6.45 -9.01 -0.19
N PHE A 87 5.64 -7.96 -0.33
CA PHE A 87 5.37 -7.02 0.76
C PHE A 87 4.63 -7.65 1.94
N GLY A 88 4.04 -8.81 1.77
CA GLY A 88 3.45 -9.60 2.86
C GLY A 88 4.42 -9.83 4.01
N LEU A 89 5.72 -10.04 3.72
CA LEU A 89 6.75 -10.17 4.76
C LEU A 89 6.89 -8.87 5.59
N ALA A 90 6.95 -7.70 4.92
CA ALA A 90 6.97 -6.42 5.61
C ALA A 90 5.71 -6.19 6.45
N HIS A 91 4.54 -6.56 5.92
CA HIS A 91 3.27 -6.39 6.63
C HIS A 91 3.12 -7.38 7.80
N VAL A 92 3.67 -8.60 7.72
CA VAL A 92 3.79 -9.48 8.88
C VAL A 92 4.72 -8.87 9.93
N ALA A 93 5.89 -8.38 9.53
CA ALA A 93 6.82 -7.70 10.45
C ALA A 93 6.14 -6.46 11.08
N MET A 94 5.45 -5.64 10.27
CA MET A 94 4.65 -4.52 10.76
C MET A 94 3.67 -4.97 11.84
N THR A 95 2.95 -6.06 11.62
CA THR A 95 1.91 -6.54 12.52
C THR A 95 2.47 -7.06 13.85
N VAL A 96 3.48 -7.94 13.79
CA VAL A 96 3.93 -8.69 14.97
C VAL A 96 5.11 -8.04 15.70
N ILE A 97 5.82 -7.10 15.04
CA ILE A 97 7.00 -6.44 15.59
C ILE A 97 6.75 -4.94 15.76
N PHE A 98 6.41 -4.25 14.66
CA PHE A 98 6.44 -2.79 14.65
C PHE A 98 5.15 -2.13 15.15
N ALA A 99 3.98 -2.75 15.01
CA ALA A 99 2.72 -2.15 15.45
C ALA A 99 2.70 -1.81 16.97
N PRO A 100 3.11 -2.72 17.87
CA PRO A 100 3.25 -2.37 19.28
C PRO A 100 4.28 -1.27 19.53
N LEU A 101 5.43 -1.33 18.84
CA LEU A 101 6.51 -0.34 19.00
C LEU A 101 6.06 1.05 18.53
N TRP A 102 5.40 1.15 17.38
CA TRP A 102 4.82 2.39 16.89
C TRP A 102 3.80 2.96 17.89
N ARG A 103 2.87 2.13 18.34
CA ARG A 103 1.86 2.62 19.30
C ARG A 103 2.48 3.12 20.60
N ARG A 104 3.51 2.43 21.10
CA ARG A 104 4.26 2.80 22.32
C ARG A 104 5.06 4.07 22.15
N SER A 105 5.56 4.37 20.95
CA SER A 105 6.34 5.59 20.69
C SER A 105 5.56 6.87 20.99
N GLY A 106 4.22 6.84 20.87
CA GLY A 106 3.35 7.96 21.23
C GLY A 106 3.44 9.19 20.31
N VAL A 107 4.20 9.13 19.22
CA VAL A 107 4.34 10.23 18.25
C VAL A 107 3.05 10.45 17.46
N LEU A 108 2.96 11.57 16.72
CA LEU A 108 1.82 11.88 15.85
C LEU A 108 2.05 11.42 14.41
N THR A 109 3.30 11.47 13.94
CA THR A 109 3.71 11.06 12.59
C THR A 109 4.99 10.25 12.65
N ASP A 110 5.26 9.43 11.64
CA ASP A 110 6.55 8.73 11.55
C ASP A 110 7.72 9.68 11.22
N ALA A 111 7.44 10.86 10.68
CA ALA A 111 8.44 11.91 10.54
C ALA A 111 8.80 12.51 11.92
N ALA A 112 7.83 12.73 12.79
CA ALA A 112 8.08 13.20 14.17
C ALA A 112 8.87 12.16 14.99
N PHE A 113 8.76 10.87 14.68
CA PHE A 113 9.55 9.81 15.30
C PHE A 113 11.07 10.03 15.16
N THR A 114 11.51 10.70 14.10
CA THR A 114 12.93 10.98 13.91
C THR A 114 13.52 11.78 15.07
N GLU A 115 12.80 12.76 15.59
CA GLU A 115 13.25 13.57 16.73
C GLU A 115 13.07 12.87 18.09
N LEU A 116 12.27 11.81 18.18
CA LEU A 116 12.23 10.92 19.34
C LEU A 116 13.44 9.98 19.36
N ARG A 117 13.83 9.48 18.17
CA ARG A 117 14.89 8.47 18.02
C ARG A 117 16.28 9.09 17.93
N TYR A 118 16.38 10.28 17.39
CA TYR A 118 17.62 10.99 17.10
C TYR A 118 17.61 12.39 17.69
N GLY A 119 18.80 12.96 17.88
CA GLY A 119 18.97 14.29 18.47
C GLY A 119 19.53 15.34 17.50
N GLY A 120 19.52 16.57 17.99
CA GLY A 120 20.20 17.69 17.35
C GLY A 120 19.61 18.15 16.01
N GLN A 121 20.38 18.95 15.29
CA GLN A 121 19.95 19.53 14.00
C GLN A 121 19.79 18.48 12.90
N ALA A 122 20.59 17.40 12.92
CA ALA A 122 20.50 16.34 11.94
C ALA A 122 19.13 15.63 11.99
N ALA A 123 18.58 15.41 13.17
CA ALA A 123 17.24 14.85 13.35
C ALA A 123 16.15 15.79 12.80
N ALA A 124 16.28 17.09 13.01
CA ALA A 124 15.35 18.07 12.47
C ALA A 124 15.40 18.11 10.94
N TYR A 125 16.60 18.14 10.33
CA TYR A 125 16.73 18.07 8.87
C TYR A 125 16.15 16.77 8.29
N LEU A 126 16.44 15.64 8.92
CA LEU A 126 15.87 14.35 8.53
C LEU A 126 14.34 14.39 8.59
N ARG A 127 13.74 14.93 9.66
CA ARG A 127 12.29 15.10 9.79
C ARG A 127 11.70 15.89 8.65
N GLY A 128 12.30 17.05 8.31
CA GLY A 128 11.83 17.92 7.23
C GLY A 128 11.96 17.26 5.85
N ILE A 129 13.12 16.69 5.53
CA ILE A 129 13.37 16.02 4.24
C ILE A 129 12.48 14.79 4.09
N LYS A 130 12.34 14.00 5.14
CA LYS A 130 11.43 12.85 5.16
C LYS A 130 9.99 13.27 4.91
N ALA A 131 9.52 14.29 5.62
CA ALA A 131 8.17 14.82 5.42
C ALA A 131 7.95 15.29 3.98
N PHE A 132 8.92 15.99 3.38
CA PHE A 132 8.83 16.44 1.99
C PHE A 132 8.85 15.29 0.99
N LEU A 133 9.87 14.40 1.05
CA LEU A 133 10.03 13.31 0.08
C LEU A 133 8.86 12.34 0.08
N LEU A 134 8.33 12.03 1.27
CA LEU A 134 7.21 11.11 1.38
C LEU A 134 5.89 11.76 0.98
N SER A 135 5.64 13.02 1.35
CA SER A 135 4.36 13.67 1.08
C SER A 135 4.24 14.22 -0.33
N VAL A 136 5.32 14.71 -0.95
CA VAL A 136 5.24 15.35 -2.28
C VAL A 136 5.61 14.35 -3.39
N PRO A 137 6.88 14.02 -3.69
CA PRO A 137 7.17 13.21 -4.87
C PRO A 137 6.55 11.81 -4.80
N ILE A 138 6.73 11.10 -3.69
CA ILE A 138 6.30 9.69 -3.59
C ILE A 138 4.77 9.60 -3.51
N ASN A 139 4.14 10.42 -2.68
CA ASN A 139 2.69 10.37 -2.48
C ASN A 139 1.92 10.91 -3.69
N CYS A 140 2.41 11.98 -4.33
CA CYS A 140 1.75 12.53 -5.52
C CYS A 140 1.79 11.56 -6.72
N ILE A 141 2.85 10.75 -6.87
CA ILE A 141 2.84 9.64 -7.84
C ILE A 141 1.77 8.61 -7.46
N GLY A 142 1.61 8.32 -6.15
CA GLY A 142 0.55 7.45 -5.63
C GLY A 142 -0.86 7.96 -5.95
N ILE A 143 -1.12 9.25 -5.72
CA ILE A 143 -2.37 9.89 -6.11
C ILE A 143 -2.53 9.84 -7.64
N GLY A 144 -1.45 10.07 -8.38
CA GLY A 144 -1.45 10.07 -9.85
C GLY A 144 -1.86 8.74 -10.47
N TYR A 145 -1.35 7.60 -9.99
CA TYR A 145 -1.77 6.32 -10.55
C TYR A 145 -3.23 5.96 -10.20
N ALA A 146 -3.77 6.45 -9.07
CA ALA A 146 -5.19 6.30 -8.78
C ALA A 146 -6.06 7.13 -9.75
N PHE A 147 -5.67 8.37 -10.07
CA PHE A 147 -6.34 9.18 -11.09
C PHE A 147 -6.20 8.58 -12.50
N LEU A 148 -5.04 8.00 -12.84
CA LEU A 148 -4.86 7.27 -14.10
C LEU A 148 -5.83 6.08 -14.19
N ALA A 149 -5.98 5.32 -13.13
CA ALA A 149 -6.93 4.21 -13.09
C ALA A 149 -8.39 4.69 -13.20
N MET A 150 -8.73 5.80 -12.53
CA MET A 150 -10.06 6.43 -12.68
C MET A 150 -10.32 6.83 -14.13
N ARG A 151 -9.33 7.41 -14.81
CA ARG A 151 -9.42 7.74 -16.24
C ARG A 151 -9.67 6.49 -17.08
N LYS A 152 -8.88 5.43 -16.91
CA LYS A 152 -9.04 4.15 -17.65
C LYS A 152 -10.42 3.53 -17.43
N VAL A 153 -10.95 3.57 -16.22
CA VAL A 153 -12.30 3.08 -15.92
C VAL A 153 -13.35 3.95 -16.61
N ALA A 154 -13.23 5.27 -16.57
CA ALA A 154 -14.17 6.19 -17.23
C ALA A 154 -14.16 6.02 -18.76
N GLU A 155 -13.00 5.79 -19.37
CA GLU A 155 -12.85 5.47 -20.79
C GLU A 155 -13.54 4.12 -21.13
N SER A 156 -13.33 3.08 -20.32
CA SER A 156 -14.00 1.77 -20.52
C SER A 156 -15.52 1.84 -20.38
N LEU A 157 -16.03 2.75 -19.54
CA LEU A 157 -17.47 2.99 -19.37
C LEU A 157 -18.07 3.88 -20.48
N GLY A 158 -17.24 4.42 -21.38
CA GLY A 158 -17.66 5.38 -22.40
C GLY A 158 -18.12 6.73 -21.82
N VAL A 159 -17.67 7.07 -20.61
CA VAL A 159 -17.97 8.37 -19.95
C VAL A 159 -17.14 9.49 -20.55
N VAL A 160 -15.92 9.18 -20.99
CA VAL A 160 -15.00 10.10 -21.65
C VAL A 160 -14.31 9.36 -22.82
N ASP A 161 -13.94 10.10 -23.85
CA ASP A 161 -13.24 9.59 -25.03
C ASP A 161 -12.08 10.49 -25.52
N GLY A 162 -11.79 11.55 -24.78
CA GLY A 162 -10.72 12.50 -25.09
C GLY A 162 -11.15 13.65 -25.99
N HIS A 163 -12.46 13.84 -26.24
CA HIS A 163 -12.97 14.98 -27.01
C HIS A 163 -12.59 16.32 -26.41
N ILE A 164 -12.21 17.29 -27.25
CA ILE A 164 -11.99 18.67 -26.84
C ILE A 164 -13.33 19.32 -26.53
N VAL A 165 -13.51 19.77 -25.29
CA VAL A 165 -14.74 20.44 -24.83
C VAL A 165 -14.57 21.96 -24.84
N PHE A 166 -13.44 22.46 -24.32
CA PHE A 166 -13.20 23.90 -24.23
C PHE A 166 -11.69 24.21 -24.18
N GLY A 167 -11.17 24.94 -25.18
CA GLY A 167 -9.75 25.29 -25.26
C GLY A 167 -8.83 24.08 -25.19
N PRO A 168 -7.89 24.02 -24.25
CA PRO A 168 -7.02 22.85 -24.07
C PRO A 168 -7.66 21.72 -23.24
N PHE A 169 -8.89 21.89 -22.76
CA PHE A 169 -9.54 20.95 -21.87
C PHE A 169 -10.35 19.91 -22.66
N THR A 170 -9.96 18.66 -22.50
CA THR A 170 -10.74 17.50 -22.95
C THR A 170 -11.77 17.12 -21.88
N ASP A 171 -12.77 16.33 -22.27
CA ASP A 171 -13.74 15.73 -21.34
C ASP A 171 -13.06 14.92 -20.23
N THR A 172 -11.98 14.21 -20.55
CA THR A 172 -11.13 13.49 -19.60
C THR A 172 -10.52 14.43 -18.54
N ILE A 173 -9.95 15.56 -18.96
CA ILE A 173 -9.36 16.54 -18.03
C ILE A 173 -10.46 17.16 -17.18
N LEU A 174 -11.60 17.50 -17.77
CA LEU A 174 -12.74 18.04 -17.01
C LEU A 174 -13.27 17.05 -15.98
N LEU A 175 -13.38 15.77 -16.33
CA LEU A 175 -13.77 14.72 -15.37
C LEU A 175 -12.77 14.66 -14.21
N MET A 176 -11.46 14.65 -14.50
CA MET A 176 -10.43 14.61 -13.46
C MET A 176 -10.51 15.83 -12.52
N ILE A 177 -10.77 17.03 -13.08
CA ILE A 177 -10.96 18.25 -12.28
C ILE A 177 -12.22 18.14 -11.40
N LEU A 178 -13.34 17.69 -11.95
CA LEU A 178 -14.59 17.53 -11.19
C LEU A 178 -14.45 16.52 -10.05
N VAL A 179 -13.81 15.38 -10.31
CA VAL A 179 -13.53 14.36 -9.30
C VAL A 179 -12.57 14.92 -8.24
N ALA A 180 -11.56 15.67 -8.63
CA ALA A 180 -10.63 16.30 -7.71
C ALA A 180 -11.30 17.33 -6.81
N LEU A 181 -12.20 18.17 -7.36
CA LEU A 181 -12.96 19.14 -6.58
C LEU A 181 -13.91 18.45 -5.59
N PHE A 182 -14.59 17.39 -6.00
CA PHE A 182 -15.45 16.60 -5.10
C PHE A 182 -14.64 16.00 -3.94
N LEU A 183 -13.49 15.39 -4.25
CA LEU A 183 -12.60 14.83 -3.25
C LEU A 183 -12.07 15.88 -2.27
N LEU A 184 -11.74 17.07 -2.77
CA LEU A 184 -11.26 18.16 -1.95
C LEU A 184 -12.30 18.55 -0.90
N VAL A 185 -13.56 18.77 -1.32
CA VAL A 185 -14.67 19.10 -0.41
C VAL A 185 -14.84 17.99 0.63
N TYR A 186 -14.87 16.73 0.20
CA TYR A 186 -15.03 15.57 1.05
C TYR A 186 -13.89 15.42 2.08
N THR A 187 -12.62 15.58 1.65
CA THR A 187 -11.43 15.31 2.48
C THR A 187 -11.15 16.43 3.48
N VAL A 188 -11.32 17.68 3.04
CA VAL A 188 -11.01 18.88 3.85
C VAL A 188 -11.91 18.97 5.09
N LEU A 189 -13.14 18.49 5.00
CA LEU A 189 -14.12 18.59 6.09
C LEU A 189 -13.92 17.54 7.20
N GLY A 190 -13.41 16.34 6.89
CA GLY A 190 -13.64 15.17 7.74
C GLY A 190 -12.59 14.86 8.82
N GLY A 191 -11.29 15.13 8.61
CA GLY A 191 -10.20 14.62 9.47
C GLY A 191 -10.12 13.08 9.48
N LEU A 192 -9.17 12.51 10.28
CA LEU A 192 -8.89 11.06 10.27
C LEU A 192 -10.10 10.20 10.70
N TRP A 193 -10.91 10.67 11.67
CA TRP A 193 -12.05 9.90 12.16
C TRP A 193 -13.10 9.67 11.08
N ALA A 194 -13.38 10.71 10.29
CA ALA A 194 -14.31 10.59 9.16
C ALA A 194 -13.77 9.69 8.06
N VAL A 195 -12.47 9.80 7.76
CA VAL A 195 -11.80 8.92 6.80
C VAL A 195 -11.95 7.46 7.22
N VAL A 196 -11.63 7.11 8.47
CA VAL A 196 -11.67 5.71 8.96
C VAL A 196 -13.07 5.11 8.94
N VAL A 197 -14.11 5.88 9.29
CA VAL A 197 -15.49 5.39 9.25
C VAL A 197 -15.99 5.22 7.82
N ASN A 198 -15.67 6.17 6.94
CA ASN A 198 -15.97 6.00 5.51
C ASN A 198 -15.19 4.84 4.88
N ASP A 199 -13.92 4.66 5.23
CA ASP A 199 -13.09 3.54 4.76
C ASP A 199 -13.74 2.19 5.03
N PHE A 200 -14.40 2.04 6.19
CA PHE A 200 -15.13 0.82 6.51
C PHE A 200 -16.26 0.53 5.51
N VAL A 201 -17.12 1.54 5.25
CA VAL A 201 -18.22 1.42 4.29
C VAL A 201 -17.68 1.19 2.88
N GLN A 202 -16.67 1.94 2.50
CA GLN A 202 -16.01 1.86 1.19
C GLN A 202 -15.35 0.49 0.95
N LEU A 203 -14.71 -0.10 1.98
CA LEU A 203 -14.15 -1.45 1.88
C LEU A 203 -15.23 -2.51 1.64
N VAL A 204 -16.36 -2.42 2.35
CA VAL A 204 -17.47 -3.36 2.15
C VAL A 204 -18.00 -3.26 0.72
N LEU A 205 -18.25 -2.05 0.23
CA LEU A 205 -18.71 -1.83 -1.15
C LEU A 205 -17.68 -2.32 -2.17
N ALA A 206 -16.39 -2.02 -1.95
CA ALA A 206 -15.31 -2.45 -2.83
C ALA A 206 -15.18 -3.99 -2.90
N LEU A 207 -15.32 -4.68 -1.78
CA LEU A 207 -15.33 -6.15 -1.74
C LEU A 207 -16.56 -6.73 -2.46
N LEU A 208 -17.75 -6.17 -2.23
CA LEU A 208 -18.97 -6.60 -2.94
C LEU A 208 -18.84 -6.44 -4.45
N GLY A 209 -18.29 -5.30 -4.91
CA GLY A 209 -18.00 -5.08 -6.33
C GLY A 209 -16.99 -6.08 -6.90
N ALA A 210 -15.90 -6.35 -6.16
CA ALA A 210 -14.90 -7.34 -6.58
C ALA A 210 -15.47 -8.77 -6.67
N PHE A 211 -16.31 -9.17 -5.72
CA PHE A 211 -17.05 -10.44 -5.77
C PHE A 211 -18.00 -10.49 -6.97
N ALA A 212 -18.74 -9.42 -7.25
CA ALA A 212 -19.67 -9.37 -8.36
C ALA A 212 -18.96 -9.55 -9.72
N VAL A 213 -17.87 -8.81 -9.96
CA VAL A 213 -17.10 -8.93 -11.21
C VAL A 213 -16.46 -10.33 -11.31
N CYS A 214 -15.89 -10.85 -10.23
CA CYS A 214 -15.30 -12.18 -10.20
C CYS A 214 -16.35 -13.27 -10.51
N PHE A 215 -17.51 -13.19 -9.87
CA PHE A 215 -18.60 -14.16 -10.09
C PHE A 215 -19.07 -14.16 -11.54
N VAL A 216 -19.37 -12.98 -12.11
CA VAL A 216 -19.86 -12.87 -13.49
C VAL A 216 -18.81 -13.28 -14.51
N ALA A 217 -17.53 -12.96 -14.27
CA ALA A 217 -16.44 -13.37 -15.14
C ALA A 217 -16.23 -14.90 -15.14
N LEU A 218 -16.36 -15.55 -13.98
CA LEU A 218 -16.31 -17.00 -13.86
C LEU A 218 -17.50 -17.67 -14.54
N ASP A 219 -18.71 -17.16 -14.33
CA ASP A 219 -19.93 -17.67 -14.97
C ASP A 219 -19.83 -17.57 -16.50
N ALA A 220 -19.43 -16.41 -17.03
CA ALA A 220 -19.22 -16.20 -18.46
C ALA A 220 -18.13 -17.12 -19.05
N SER A 221 -17.15 -17.52 -18.25
CA SER A 221 -16.11 -18.49 -18.67
C SER A 221 -16.62 -19.94 -18.72
N GLY A 222 -17.81 -20.20 -18.16
CA GLY A 222 -18.40 -21.53 -17.98
C GLY A 222 -17.96 -22.23 -16.69
N GLY A 223 -17.63 -21.47 -15.65
CA GLY A 223 -17.13 -21.93 -14.36
C GLY A 223 -15.63 -22.15 -14.32
N MET A 224 -15.13 -22.48 -13.10
CA MET A 224 -13.68 -22.58 -12.84
C MET A 224 -12.99 -23.65 -13.69
N THR A 225 -13.58 -24.85 -13.80
CA THR A 225 -13.00 -25.95 -14.57
C THR A 225 -12.85 -25.58 -16.06
N ASN A 226 -13.87 -24.98 -16.69
CA ASN A 226 -13.81 -24.55 -18.06
C ASN A 226 -12.80 -23.41 -18.27
N LEU A 227 -12.71 -22.47 -17.31
CA LEU A 227 -11.69 -21.41 -17.34
C LEU A 227 -10.28 -22.01 -17.38
N LEU A 228 -9.98 -22.96 -16.50
CA LEU A 228 -8.67 -23.61 -16.44
C LEU A 228 -8.36 -24.35 -17.76
N THR A 229 -9.30 -25.13 -18.29
CA THR A 229 -9.12 -25.84 -19.57
C THR A 229 -8.83 -24.87 -20.73
N LYS A 230 -9.53 -23.72 -20.77
CA LYS A 230 -9.29 -22.70 -21.81
C LYS A 230 -7.93 -22.02 -21.64
N LEU A 231 -7.49 -21.79 -20.39
CA LEU A 231 -6.18 -21.20 -20.10
C LEU A 231 -5.03 -22.17 -20.45
N GLU A 232 -5.19 -23.47 -20.18
CA GLU A 232 -4.24 -24.51 -20.60
C GLU A 232 -4.10 -24.58 -22.11
N ALA A 233 -5.20 -24.39 -22.86
CA ALA A 233 -5.20 -24.37 -24.33
C ALA A 233 -4.45 -23.17 -24.94
N LEU A 234 -4.12 -22.14 -24.15
CA LEU A 234 -3.30 -21.00 -24.60
C LEU A 234 -1.81 -21.34 -24.69
N ASP A 235 -1.38 -22.52 -24.21
CA ASP A 235 0.02 -22.97 -24.18
C ASP A 235 0.98 -21.97 -23.50
N ARG A 236 0.49 -21.35 -22.42
CA ARG A 236 1.22 -20.37 -21.58
C ARG A 236 1.30 -20.88 -20.15
N PRO A 237 2.30 -21.72 -19.83
CA PRO A 237 2.39 -22.38 -18.51
C PRO A 237 2.55 -21.40 -17.34
N GLU A 238 3.07 -20.20 -17.58
CA GLU A 238 3.19 -19.15 -16.57
C GLU A 238 1.83 -18.64 -16.05
N LEU A 239 0.75 -18.80 -16.80
CA LEU A 239 -0.57 -18.33 -16.42
C LEU A 239 -1.11 -19.03 -15.18
N LEU A 240 -0.80 -20.30 -14.98
CA LEU A 240 -1.31 -21.13 -13.89
C LEU A 240 -0.23 -21.51 -12.86
N SER A 241 1.02 -21.10 -13.06
CA SER A 241 2.10 -21.40 -12.15
C SER A 241 2.19 -20.35 -11.03
N LEU A 242 2.11 -20.79 -9.77
CA LEU A 242 2.27 -19.94 -8.57
C LEU A 242 3.68 -19.36 -8.43
N PHE A 243 4.66 -19.97 -9.08
CA PHE A 243 6.06 -19.56 -9.09
C PHE A 243 6.58 -19.46 -10.52
N PRO A 244 7.64 -18.67 -10.81
CA PRO A 244 8.18 -18.56 -12.16
C PRO A 244 9.01 -19.79 -12.59
N TRP A 245 8.63 -20.99 -12.12
CA TRP A 245 9.23 -22.26 -12.49
C TRP A 245 8.22 -23.40 -12.40
N THR A 246 8.54 -24.46 -13.09
CA THR A 246 7.83 -25.76 -13.02
C THR A 246 8.82 -26.91 -12.79
N PHE A 247 8.31 -27.99 -12.23
CA PHE A 247 9.00 -29.27 -12.18
C PHE A 247 8.32 -30.25 -13.13
N ASN A 248 9.03 -30.72 -14.13
CA ASN A 248 8.57 -31.71 -15.06
C ASN A 248 9.49 -32.95 -15.04
N LYS A 249 9.24 -33.92 -15.92
CA LYS A 249 10.07 -35.14 -16.03
C LYS A 249 11.56 -34.86 -16.32
N ASN A 250 11.85 -33.70 -16.91
CA ASN A 250 13.20 -33.25 -17.25
C ASN A 250 13.86 -32.43 -16.11
N GLY A 251 13.18 -32.29 -14.96
CA GLY A 251 13.66 -31.57 -13.78
C GLY A 251 13.10 -30.16 -13.63
N PHE A 252 13.90 -29.29 -13.02
CA PHE A 252 13.58 -27.87 -12.80
C PHE A 252 13.64 -27.09 -14.10
N ASN A 253 12.59 -26.33 -14.41
CA ASN A 253 12.51 -25.46 -15.56
C ASN A 253 12.03 -24.06 -15.17
N TRP A 254 12.84 -23.04 -15.47
CA TRP A 254 12.45 -21.64 -15.27
C TRP A 254 11.53 -21.18 -16.41
N LEU A 255 10.47 -20.46 -16.07
CA LEU A 255 9.48 -19.97 -17.05
C LEU A 255 9.87 -18.58 -17.56
N ASP A 256 10.76 -18.51 -18.54
CA ASP A 256 11.18 -17.25 -19.16
C ASP A 256 10.02 -16.50 -19.79
N SER A 257 8.97 -17.20 -20.25
CA SER A 257 7.73 -16.64 -20.76
C SER A 257 6.99 -15.74 -19.77
N SER A 258 7.23 -15.89 -18.46
CA SER A 258 6.71 -15.00 -17.44
C SER A 258 7.32 -13.59 -17.48
N GLY A 259 8.40 -13.37 -18.22
CA GLY A 259 9.15 -12.11 -18.21
C GLY A 259 9.75 -11.75 -16.85
N ILE A 260 9.85 -12.72 -15.93
CA ILE A 260 10.44 -12.57 -14.60
C ILE A 260 11.79 -13.27 -14.60
N SER A 261 12.87 -12.49 -14.62
CA SER A 261 14.21 -13.07 -14.52
C SER A 261 14.42 -13.69 -13.13
N ILE A 262 15.37 -14.63 -13.04
CA ILE A 262 15.80 -15.22 -11.75
C ILE A 262 16.17 -14.11 -10.76
N THR A 263 16.94 -13.12 -11.21
CA THR A 263 17.33 -11.97 -10.39
C THR A 263 16.14 -11.19 -9.87
N THR A 264 15.14 -10.94 -10.72
CA THR A 264 13.92 -10.21 -10.35
C THR A 264 13.12 -10.98 -9.30
N PHE A 265 12.91 -12.29 -9.48
CA PHE A 265 12.17 -13.08 -8.51
C PHE A 265 12.88 -13.12 -7.15
N PHE A 266 14.19 -13.39 -7.13
CA PHE A 266 14.94 -13.39 -5.88
C PHE A 266 15.00 -12.00 -5.24
N ALA A 267 15.05 -10.91 -6.02
CA ALA A 267 14.93 -9.56 -5.47
C ALA A 267 13.56 -9.34 -4.80
N PHE A 268 12.47 -9.85 -5.35
CA PHE A 268 11.15 -9.77 -4.73
C PHE A 268 11.11 -10.43 -3.34
N ILE A 269 11.52 -11.69 -3.26
CA ILE A 269 11.37 -12.47 -2.02
C ILE A 269 12.44 -12.20 -0.97
N SER A 270 13.66 -11.80 -1.37
CA SER A 270 14.80 -11.63 -0.46
C SER A 270 15.12 -10.18 -0.14
N LEU A 271 14.77 -9.22 -1.00
CA LEU A 271 15.26 -7.85 -0.91
C LEU A 271 14.13 -6.82 -0.72
N GLN A 272 13.11 -6.85 -1.57
CA GLN A 272 12.13 -5.78 -1.72
C GLN A 272 11.40 -5.43 -0.43
N TRP A 273 10.99 -6.41 0.36
CA TRP A 273 10.17 -6.22 1.54
C TRP A 273 10.89 -5.47 2.69
N TRP A 274 12.20 -5.62 2.84
CA TRP A 274 12.96 -4.93 3.89
C TRP A 274 13.76 -3.73 3.39
N SER A 275 14.01 -3.61 2.09
CA SER A 275 14.76 -2.47 1.52
C SER A 275 13.86 -1.27 1.21
N PHE A 276 12.55 -1.49 1.11
CA PHE A 276 11.57 -0.47 0.76
C PHE A 276 11.17 0.39 1.97
N ARG A 277 10.78 1.63 1.72
CA ARG A 277 10.41 2.64 2.73
C ARG A 277 9.26 2.24 3.68
N ARG A 278 8.55 1.16 3.40
CA ARG A 278 7.47 0.62 4.24
C ARG A 278 7.89 -0.59 5.07
N SER A 279 9.18 -0.86 5.20
CA SER A 279 9.71 -2.04 5.89
C SER A 279 9.31 -2.14 7.37
N ASP A 280 9.08 -1.02 8.03
CA ASP A 280 8.59 -0.94 9.42
C ASP A 280 7.14 -0.43 9.55
N GLY A 281 6.39 -0.37 8.43
CA GLY A 281 4.97 -0.05 8.39
C GLY A 281 4.55 0.91 7.28
N GLY A 282 5.30 2.00 7.06
CA GLY A 282 4.92 3.05 6.11
C GLY A 282 3.88 4.05 6.67
N GLY A 283 3.92 5.27 6.16
CA GLY A 283 3.27 6.42 6.78
C GLY A 283 1.77 6.29 7.03
N GLU A 284 0.99 5.90 6.01
CA GLU A 284 -0.46 5.76 6.12
C GLU A 284 -0.90 4.63 7.07
N PHE A 285 -0.13 3.54 7.15
CA PHE A 285 -0.40 2.45 8.11
C PHE A 285 0.00 2.86 9.51
N ILE A 286 1.19 3.47 9.65
CA ILE A 286 1.67 3.98 10.94
C ILE A 286 0.66 4.96 11.54
N GLN A 287 0.07 5.84 10.74
CA GLN A 287 -0.97 6.76 11.21
C GLN A 287 -2.16 6.02 11.85
N ARG A 288 -2.64 4.91 11.25
CA ARG A 288 -3.71 4.09 11.83
C ARG A 288 -3.27 3.36 13.08
N LEU A 289 -2.05 2.81 13.10
CA LEU A 289 -1.49 2.14 14.27
C LEU A 289 -1.34 3.10 15.45
N LEU A 290 -0.86 4.32 15.21
CA LEU A 290 -0.75 5.38 16.23
C LEU A 290 -2.11 5.85 16.75
N ALA A 291 -3.16 5.77 15.93
CA ALA A 291 -4.53 6.13 16.28
C ALA A 291 -5.27 5.05 17.10
N THR A 292 -4.72 3.84 17.24
CA THR A 292 -5.35 2.77 18.02
C THR A 292 -5.30 3.06 19.52
N LYS A 293 -6.22 2.43 20.28
CA LYS A 293 -6.34 2.60 21.71
C LYS A 293 -5.09 2.14 22.49
N ASP A 294 -4.54 0.98 22.11
CA ASP A 294 -3.40 0.34 22.78
C ASP A 294 -2.61 -0.55 21.81
N GLU A 295 -1.52 -1.16 22.30
CA GLU A 295 -0.63 -2.03 21.52
C GLU A 295 -1.32 -3.30 21.00
N LYS A 296 -2.26 -3.86 21.77
CA LYS A 296 -3.04 -5.04 21.37
C LYS A 296 -3.96 -4.69 20.19
N GLN A 297 -4.59 -3.52 20.24
CA GLN A 297 -5.42 -3.03 19.15
C GLN A 297 -4.60 -2.70 17.91
N ALA A 298 -3.37 -2.20 18.05
CA ALA A 298 -2.46 -1.99 16.94
C ALA A 298 -2.08 -3.32 16.25
N THR A 299 -1.76 -4.35 17.01
CA THR A 299 -1.48 -5.69 16.48
C THR A 299 -2.72 -6.29 15.82
N LEU A 300 -3.91 -6.16 16.44
CA LEU A 300 -5.17 -6.62 15.85
C LEU A 300 -5.45 -5.92 14.51
N ALA A 301 -5.17 -4.62 14.41
CA ALA A 301 -5.32 -3.89 13.14
C ALA A 301 -4.46 -4.49 12.04
N GLY A 302 -3.20 -4.82 12.33
CA GLY A 302 -2.32 -5.50 11.39
C GLY A 302 -2.85 -6.89 10.98
N ILE A 303 -3.37 -7.69 11.91
CA ILE A 303 -3.95 -9.01 11.62
C ILE A 303 -5.16 -8.88 10.69
N VAL A 304 -6.10 -7.99 11.00
CA VAL A 304 -7.29 -7.73 10.17
C VAL A 304 -6.86 -7.30 8.76
N PHE A 305 -5.90 -6.39 8.68
CA PHE A 305 -5.32 -5.97 7.41
C PHE A 305 -4.75 -7.14 6.60
N LEU A 306 -3.92 -8.01 7.20
CA LEU A 306 -3.32 -9.16 6.53
C LEU A 306 -4.38 -10.12 5.97
N ILE A 307 -5.41 -10.42 6.75
CA ILE A 307 -6.50 -11.31 6.33
C ILE A 307 -7.23 -10.71 5.11
N VAL A 308 -7.69 -9.47 5.22
CA VAL A 308 -8.47 -8.83 4.15
C VAL A 308 -7.60 -8.63 2.90
N ASN A 309 -6.37 -8.13 3.08
CA ASN A 309 -5.49 -7.76 1.98
C ASN A 309 -4.98 -8.96 1.18
N TYR A 310 -4.63 -10.05 1.83
CA TYR A 310 -3.96 -11.18 1.18
C TYR A 310 -4.85 -12.40 1.00
N LEU A 311 -5.70 -12.74 1.98
CA LEU A 311 -6.48 -13.96 1.92
C LEU A 311 -7.84 -13.75 1.23
N VAL A 312 -8.50 -12.60 1.46
CA VAL A 312 -9.85 -12.35 0.93
C VAL A 312 -9.81 -11.80 -0.49
N ARG A 313 -9.17 -10.63 -0.69
CA ARG A 313 -9.34 -9.88 -1.94
C ARG A 313 -8.39 -10.29 -3.07
N SER A 314 -7.21 -10.86 -2.77
CA SER A 314 -6.17 -11.14 -3.77
C SER A 314 -6.68 -12.03 -4.89
N TRP A 315 -7.31 -13.13 -4.54
CA TRP A 315 -7.78 -14.11 -5.51
C TRP A 315 -8.97 -13.65 -6.34
N LEU A 316 -9.78 -12.72 -5.84
CA LEU A 316 -10.87 -12.14 -6.62
C LEU A 316 -10.34 -11.43 -7.87
N TRP A 317 -9.31 -10.62 -7.71
CA TRP A 317 -8.72 -9.87 -8.84
C TRP A 317 -7.91 -10.75 -9.78
N ILE A 318 -7.21 -11.75 -9.23
CA ILE A 318 -6.44 -12.74 -10.01
C ILE A 318 -7.37 -13.52 -10.91
N LEU A 319 -8.50 -14.01 -10.40
CA LEU A 319 -9.48 -14.75 -11.18
C LEU A 319 -10.09 -13.89 -12.29
N VAL A 320 -10.38 -12.63 -12.01
CA VAL A 320 -10.86 -11.68 -13.04
C VAL A 320 -9.79 -11.47 -14.12
N GLY A 321 -8.52 -11.31 -13.74
CA GLY A 321 -7.41 -11.21 -14.70
C GLY A 321 -7.27 -12.46 -15.59
N LEU A 322 -7.36 -13.65 -15.00
CA LEU A 322 -7.34 -14.92 -15.73
C LEU A 322 -8.54 -15.08 -16.67
N ALA A 323 -9.75 -14.73 -16.21
CA ALA A 323 -10.95 -14.74 -17.04
C ALA A 323 -10.84 -13.74 -18.21
N GLY A 324 -10.22 -12.59 -17.99
CA GLY A 324 -9.97 -11.59 -19.04
C GLY A 324 -9.15 -12.13 -20.21
N LEU A 325 -8.16 -12.98 -19.95
CA LEU A 325 -7.36 -13.62 -21.01
C LEU A 325 -8.18 -14.50 -21.95
N VAL A 326 -9.24 -15.12 -21.43
CA VAL A 326 -10.12 -16.02 -22.19
C VAL A 326 -11.28 -15.27 -22.84
N LEU A 327 -11.88 -14.33 -22.11
CA LEU A 327 -13.10 -13.63 -22.54
C LEU A 327 -12.84 -12.40 -23.41
N LEU A 328 -11.63 -11.83 -23.33
CA LEU A 328 -11.22 -10.63 -24.07
C LEU A 328 -9.92 -10.88 -24.88
N PRO A 329 -9.90 -11.85 -25.81
CA PRO A 329 -8.67 -12.31 -26.47
C PRO A 329 -8.00 -11.23 -27.34
N GLN A 330 -8.72 -10.18 -27.73
CA GLN A 330 -8.18 -9.08 -28.55
C GLN A 330 -7.68 -7.89 -27.71
N GLN A 331 -7.74 -8.00 -26.39
CA GLN A 331 -7.30 -6.93 -25.50
C GLN A 331 -5.78 -6.77 -25.54
N THR A 332 -5.31 -5.55 -25.75
CA THR A 332 -3.88 -5.20 -25.76
C THR A 332 -3.41 -4.62 -24.42
N ASP A 333 -4.25 -3.83 -23.77
CA ASP A 333 -3.99 -3.28 -22.43
C ASP A 333 -4.72 -4.10 -21.37
N TRP A 334 -4.00 -5.05 -20.75
CA TRP A 334 -4.56 -5.95 -19.74
C TRP A 334 -4.99 -5.25 -18.45
N GLU A 335 -4.54 -4.01 -18.17
CA GLU A 335 -5.04 -3.20 -17.07
C GLU A 335 -6.54 -2.88 -17.24
N LEU A 336 -7.06 -2.88 -18.48
CA LEU A 336 -8.48 -2.67 -18.79
C LEU A 336 -9.35 -3.93 -18.64
N SER A 337 -8.79 -5.10 -18.35
CA SER A 337 -9.57 -6.36 -18.28
C SER A 337 -10.67 -6.28 -17.22
N TYR A 338 -10.37 -5.72 -16.04
CA TYR A 338 -11.34 -5.62 -14.96
C TYR A 338 -12.56 -4.73 -15.33
N PRO A 339 -12.41 -3.46 -15.75
CA PRO A 339 -13.54 -2.64 -16.14
C PRO A 339 -14.25 -3.17 -17.41
N ASN A 340 -13.54 -3.71 -18.39
CA ASN A 340 -14.16 -4.22 -19.62
C ASN A 340 -15.03 -5.46 -19.36
N LEU A 341 -14.60 -6.38 -18.47
CA LEU A 341 -15.44 -7.51 -18.05
C LEU A 341 -16.68 -7.04 -17.29
N ALA A 342 -16.55 -6.02 -16.43
CA ALA A 342 -17.68 -5.46 -15.73
C ALA A 342 -18.71 -4.86 -16.70
N VAL A 343 -18.26 -4.07 -17.68
CA VAL A 343 -19.12 -3.45 -18.70
C VAL A 343 -19.80 -4.50 -19.59
N THR A 344 -19.07 -5.55 -19.98
CA THR A 344 -19.55 -6.54 -20.95
C THR A 344 -20.55 -7.51 -20.35
N TYR A 345 -20.37 -7.91 -19.10
CA TYR A 345 -21.12 -9.04 -18.52
C TYR A 345 -22.05 -8.68 -17.37
N LEU A 346 -21.97 -7.48 -16.78
CA LEU A 346 -22.88 -7.09 -15.72
C LEU A 346 -24.17 -6.50 -16.28
N PRO A 347 -25.34 -6.89 -15.73
CA PRO A 347 -26.58 -6.23 -16.06
C PRO A 347 -26.65 -4.82 -15.45
N PRO A 348 -27.56 -3.95 -15.93
CA PRO A 348 -27.92 -2.70 -15.25
C PRO A 348 -28.15 -2.93 -13.75
N VAL A 349 -27.91 -1.92 -12.92
CA VAL A 349 -27.83 -2.00 -11.44
C VAL A 349 -26.56 -2.70 -10.97
N GLY A 350 -26.21 -3.87 -11.52
CA GLY A 350 -24.96 -4.57 -11.20
C GLY A 350 -23.75 -3.76 -11.62
N LEU A 351 -23.76 -3.20 -12.82
CA LEU A 351 -22.73 -2.29 -13.30
C LEU A 351 -22.63 -1.03 -12.42
N GLY A 352 -23.75 -0.40 -12.09
CA GLY A 352 -23.79 0.76 -11.20
C GLY A 352 -23.18 0.49 -9.83
N LEU A 353 -23.48 -0.67 -9.22
CA LEU A 353 -22.88 -1.09 -7.94
C LEU A 353 -21.37 -1.31 -8.05
N VAL A 354 -20.88 -1.89 -9.14
CA VAL A 354 -19.44 -2.06 -9.36
C VAL A 354 -18.76 -0.71 -9.61
N VAL A 355 -19.37 0.20 -10.35
CA VAL A 355 -18.84 1.56 -10.52
C VAL A 355 -18.77 2.27 -9.18
N VAL A 356 -19.81 2.19 -8.35
CA VAL A 356 -19.78 2.71 -6.97
C VAL A 356 -18.64 2.09 -6.17
N SER A 357 -18.43 0.78 -6.29
CA SER A 357 -17.34 0.10 -5.58
C SER A 357 -15.96 0.62 -5.97
N LEU A 358 -15.74 0.86 -7.27
CA LEU A 358 -14.47 1.42 -7.80
C LEU A 358 -14.29 2.89 -7.39
N VAL A 359 -15.35 3.69 -7.43
CA VAL A 359 -15.32 5.08 -6.96
C VAL A 359 -15.09 5.15 -5.45
N ALA A 360 -15.71 4.26 -4.67
CA ALA A 360 -15.48 4.14 -3.24
C ALA A 360 -14.01 3.79 -2.92
N ALA A 361 -13.44 2.83 -3.63
CA ALA A 361 -12.04 2.45 -3.51
C ALA A 361 -11.09 3.60 -3.86
N PHE A 362 -11.37 4.32 -4.93
CA PHE A 362 -10.65 5.52 -5.33
C PHE A 362 -10.69 6.61 -4.25
N MET A 363 -11.88 6.92 -3.75
CA MET A 363 -12.08 7.96 -2.72
C MET A 363 -11.32 7.62 -1.44
N SER A 364 -11.38 6.37 -0.97
CA SER A 364 -10.66 5.91 0.23
C SER A 364 -9.15 6.12 0.11
N THR A 365 -8.55 5.69 -1.00
CA THR A 365 -7.11 5.79 -1.20
C THR A 365 -6.64 7.24 -1.33
N VAL A 366 -7.30 8.02 -2.18
CA VAL A 366 -6.88 9.41 -2.46
C VAL A 366 -7.11 10.30 -1.24
N SER A 367 -8.25 10.17 -0.53
CA SER A 367 -8.51 10.94 0.69
C SER A 367 -7.50 10.63 1.80
N THR A 368 -7.13 9.36 1.96
CA THR A 368 -6.07 8.94 2.89
C THR A 368 -4.71 9.53 2.51
N SER A 369 -4.32 9.44 1.25
CA SER A 369 -3.05 9.96 0.73
C SER A 369 -2.94 11.47 0.92
N ILE A 370 -4.02 12.20 0.63
CA ILE A 370 -4.10 13.65 0.86
C ILE A 370 -3.99 13.97 2.36
N ASN A 371 -4.77 13.32 3.21
CA ASN A 371 -4.78 13.57 4.66
C ASN A 371 -3.41 13.29 5.28
N TRP A 372 -2.81 12.15 4.95
CA TRP A 372 -1.48 11.78 5.40
C TRP A 372 -0.41 12.77 4.93
N GLY A 373 -0.35 13.08 3.62
CA GLY A 373 0.61 14.04 3.07
C GLY A 373 0.44 15.45 3.63
N ALA A 374 -0.81 15.93 3.78
CA ALA A 374 -1.11 17.22 4.37
C ALA A 374 -0.66 17.31 5.83
N SER A 375 -0.79 16.23 6.61
CA SER A 375 -0.31 16.18 7.99
C SER A 375 1.21 16.40 8.08
N TYR A 376 1.98 15.84 7.14
CA TYR A 376 3.42 16.05 7.07
C TYR A 376 3.79 17.48 6.70
N LEU A 377 3.15 18.04 5.67
CA LEU A 377 3.42 19.42 5.24
C LEU A 377 3.04 20.43 6.30
N ALA A 378 1.90 20.25 6.97
CA ALA A 378 1.44 21.16 8.02
C ALA A 378 2.24 20.99 9.32
N HIS A 379 2.40 19.76 9.80
CA HIS A 379 2.97 19.49 11.12
C HIS A 379 4.49 19.42 11.12
N ASP A 380 5.06 18.66 10.16
CA ASP A 380 6.49 18.35 10.17
C ASP A 380 7.33 19.37 9.39
N LEU A 381 6.71 20.14 8.48
CA LEU A 381 7.38 21.24 7.79
C LEU A 381 6.94 22.60 8.33
N TYR A 382 5.66 22.98 8.18
CA TYR A 382 5.21 24.31 8.51
C TYR A 382 5.34 24.63 10.00
N LYS A 383 4.70 23.85 10.89
CA LYS A 383 4.76 24.07 12.33
C LYS A 383 6.17 23.96 12.88
N ARG A 384 6.95 22.99 12.38
CA ARG A 384 8.29 22.74 12.89
C ARG A 384 9.32 23.79 12.49
N PHE A 385 9.27 24.28 11.24
CA PHE A 385 10.34 25.15 10.70
C PHE A 385 9.90 26.59 10.40
N VAL A 386 8.60 26.83 10.15
CA VAL A 386 8.11 28.16 9.74
C VAL A 386 7.40 28.87 10.89
N ARG A 387 6.46 28.20 11.54
CA ARG A 387 5.64 28.80 12.61
C ARG A 387 5.48 27.86 13.78
N PRO A 388 6.50 27.71 14.67
CA PRO A 388 6.47 26.78 15.80
C PRO A 388 5.29 26.99 16.76
N PHE A 389 4.80 28.22 16.86
CA PHE A 389 3.70 28.63 17.73
C PHE A 389 2.36 28.80 16.99
N ALA A 390 2.23 28.19 15.79
CA ALA A 390 0.98 28.23 15.02
C ALA A 390 -0.21 27.69 15.82
N GLY A 391 -1.29 28.47 15.84
CA GLY A 391 -2.51 28.08 16.54
C GLY A 391 -3.32 27.01 15.80
N PRO A 392 -4.31 26.38 16.47
CA PRO A 392 -5.09 25.28 15.87
C PRO A 392 -5.79 25.67 14.55
N ARG A 393 -6.33 26.87 14.45
CA ARG A 393 -7.02 27.35 13.23
C ARG A 393 -6.05 27.51 12.06
N GLU A 394 -4.85 28.06 12.33
CA GLU A 394 -3.79 28.21 11.33
C GLU A 394 -3.31 26.84 10.85
N MET A 395 -3.16 25.86 11.73
CA MET A 395 -2.77 24.51 11.38
C MET A 395 -3.80 23.79 10.50
N ILE A 396 -5.10 23.98 10.78
CA ILE A 396 -6.16 23.45 9.93
C ILE A 396 -6.10 24.09 8.54
N PHE A 397 -5.97 25.41 8.45
CA PHE A 397 -5.85 26.12 7.18
C PHE A 397 -4.63 25.65 6.37
N MET A 398 -3.47 25.48 7.00
CA MET A 398 -2.27 24.97 6.32
C MET A 398 -2.45 23.52 5.87
N GLY A 399 -3.15 22.68 6.63
CA GLY A 399 -3.53 21.33 6.21
C GLY A 399 -4.43 21.34 4.98
N GLN A 400 -5.39 22.25 4.92
CA GLN A 400 -6.29 22.42 3.77
C GLN A 400 -5.51 22.89 2.51
N LEU A 401 -4.62 23.87 2.66
CA LEU A 401 -3.77 24.35 1.56
C LEU A 401 -2.83 23.26 1.05
N ALA A 402 -2.23 22.49 1.95
CA ALA A 402 -1.40 21.34 1.61
C ALA A 402 -2.20 20.26 0.86
N SER A 403 -3.45 20.02 1.26
CA SER A 403 -4.35 19.07 0.58
C SER A 403 -4.62 19.47 -0.86
N ILE A 404 -4.89 20.77 -1.11
CA ILE A 404 -5.09 21.32 -2.46
C ILE A 404 -3.82 21.11 -3.31
N LEU A 405 -2.66 21.47 -2.76
CA LEU A 405 -1.38 21.36 -3.48
C LEU A 405 -1.06 19.91 -3.86
N LEU A 406 -1.20 18.97 -2.92
CA LEU A 406 -0.95 17.54 -3.16
C LEU A 406 -1.89 16.96 -4.21
N LEU A 407 -3.17 17.33 -4.16
CA LEU A 407 -4.15 16.90 -5.14
C LEU A 407 -3.83 17.42 -6.54
N LEU A 408 -3.50 18.69 -6.67
CA LEU A 408 -3.11 19.29 -7.96
C LEU A 408 -1.89 18.60 -8.57
N ILE A 409 -0.82 18.40 -7.78
CA ILE A 409 0.37 17.68 -8.25
C ILE A 409 0.03 16.23 -8.61
N GLY A 410 -0.81 15.56 -7.83
CA GLY A 410 -1.25 14.20 -8.11
C GLY A 410 -2.02 14.07 -9.42
N VAL A 411 -2.97 14.97 -9.68
CA VAL A 411 -3.70 15.03 -10.96
C VAL A 411 -2.74 15.28 -12.12
N LEU A 412 -1.79 16.22 -11.97
CA LEU A 412 -0.79 16.49 -13.00
C LEU A 412 0.07 15.25 -13.30
N THR A 413 0.50 14.49 -12.28
CA THR A 413 1.28 13.27 -12.50
C THR A 413 0.51 12.20 -13.29
N ALA A 414 -0.81 12.13 -13.17
CA ALA A 414 -1.62 11.21 -13.95
C ALA A 414 -1.62 11.49 -15.45
N LEU A 415 -1.32 12.72 -15.87
CA LEU A 415 -1.28 13.12 -17.29
C LEU A 415 -0.01 12.65 -18.00
N PHE A 416 1.04 12.29 -17.26
CA PHE A 416 2.35 11.92 -17.80
C PHE A 416 2.60 10.42 -17.90
N SER A 417 1.60 9.58 -17.61
CA SER A 417 1.74 8.13 -17.68
C SER A 417 0.49 7.48 -18.30
N ASN A 418 0.72 6.31 -18.91
CA ASN A 418 -0.34 5.47 -19.48
C ASN A 418 -0.40 4.08 -18.83
N SER A 419 0.54 3.75 -17.93
CA SER A 419 0.59 2.45 -17.24
C SER A 419 0.67 2.61 -15.72
N ILE A 420 -0.28 2.02 -15.04
CA ILE A 420 -0.35 1.94 -13.58
C ILE A 420 0.85 1.15 -13.05
N GLY A 421 1.16 0.02 -13.69
CA GLY A 421 2.29 -0.82 -13.31
C GLY A 421 3.64 -0.10 -13.38
N SER A 422 3.85 0.76 -14.39
CA SER A 422 5.07 1.56 -14.50
C SER A 422 5.19 2.59 -13.39
N MET A 423 4.11 3.29 -13.06
CA MET A 423 4.08 4.25 -11.95
C MET A 423 4.31 3.54 -10.60
N PHE A 424 3.72 2.38 -10.40
CA PHE A 424 3.91 1.58 -9.19
C PHE A 424 5.37 1.15 -9.01
N ARG A 425 6.02 0.65 -10.08
CA ARG A 425 7.45 0.30 -10.05
C ARG A 425 8.35 1.50 -9.82
N LEU A 426 8.01 2.68 -10.34
CA LEU A 426 8.73 3.91 -10.05
C LEU A 426 8.67 4.25 -8.55
N VAL A 427 7.49 4.17 -7.93
CA VAL A 427 7.32 4.39 -6.48
C VAL A 427 8.15 3.40 -5.66
N ILE A 428 8.20 2.13 -6.09
CA ILE A 428 9.05 1.13 -5.42
C ILE A 428 10.52 1.50 -5.57
N ALA A 429 10.98 1.84 -6.78
CA ALA A 429 12.37 2.14 -7.05
C ALA A 429 12.88 3.33 -6.22
N ILE A 430 12.15 4.46 -6.23
CA ILE A 430 12.51 5.68 -5.47
C ILE A 430 12.29 5.54 -3.96
N GLY A 431 11.48 4.57 -3.53
CA GLY A 431 11.27 4.25 -2.13
C GLY A 431 12.21 3.18 -1.58
N THR A 432 13.05 2.59 -2.44
CA THR A 432 14.03 1.57 -2.07
C THR A 432 15.32 2.23 -1.55
N GLY A 433 15.93 1.64 -0.53
CA GLY A 433 17.17 2.12 0.10
C GLY A 433 17.04 2.35 1.59
N PRO A 434 16.09 3.16 2.08
CA PRO A 434 16.01 3.47 3.51
C PRO A 434 15.50 2.30 4.38
N GLY A 435 14.88 1.30 3.81
CA GLY A 435 14.17 0.26 4.56
C GLY A 435 15.03 -0.48 5.58
N ALA A 436 16.27 -0.82 5.24
CA ALA A 436 17.19 -1.46 6.18
C ALA A 436 17.45 -0.58 7.41
N VAL A 437 17.69 0.71 7.22
CA VAL A 437 17.91 1.66 8.32
C VAL A 437 16.64 1.84 9.14
N LEU A 438 15.46 1.89 8.50
CA LEU A 438 14.17 1.98 9.17
C LEU A 438 13.89 0.77 10.08
N VAL A 439 14.32 -0.43 9.67
CA VAL A 439 14.25 -1.62 10.54
C VAL A 439 15.30 -1.54 11.65
N LEU A 440 16.55 -1.26 11.30
CA LEU A 440 17.68 -1.28 12.24
C LEU A 440 17.59 -0.22 13.33
N ARG A 441 16.96 0.93 13.10
CA ARG A 441 16.78 2.00 14.12
C ARG A 441 16.00 1.51 15.36
N TRP A 442 15.19 0.47 15.23
CA TRP A 442 14.47 -0.16 16.33
C TRP A 442 15.32 -1.15 17.13
N PHE A 443 16.36 -1.74 16.50
CA PHE A 443 17.12 -2.84 17.08
C PHE A 443 18.57 -2.51 17.38
N TRP A 444 19.11 -1.39 16.85
CA TRP A 444 20.51 -1.05 16.95
C TRP A 444 20.73 0.44 17.31
N TRP A 445 21.30 0.67 18.48
CA TRP A 445 21.53 2.01 19.03
C TRP A 445 22.43 2.89 18.16
N ARG A 446 23.38 2.27 17.41
CA ARG A 446 24.38 3.01 16.63
C ARG A 446 23.80 3.77 15.44
N VAL A 447 22.64 3.36 14.93
CA VAL A 447 21.95 4.07 13.83
C VAL A 447 21.68 5.50 14.25
N ASN A 448 22.12 6.47 13.44
CA ASN A 448 21.96 7.91 13.66
C ASN A 448 21.18 8.59 12.55
N ALA A 449 20.83 9.86 12.75
CA ALA A 449 20.03 10.65 11.83
C ALA A 449 20.66 10.79 10.43
N LEU A 450 21.98 10.96 10.36
CA LEU A 450 22.68 11.13 9.09
C LEU A 450 22.69 9.85 8.25
N ALA A 451 22.78 8.67 8.88
CA ALA A 451 22.67 7.41 8.19
C ALA A 451 21.26 7.19 7.60
N GLU A 452 20.18 7.50 8.34
CA GLU A 452 18.81 7.42 7.80
C GLU A 452 18.61 8.44 6.66
N LEU A 453 19.11 9.65 6.81
CA LEU A 453 19.03 10.69 5.79
C LEU A 453 19.77 10.30 4.50
N SER A 454 21.01 9.81 4.63
CA SER A 454 21.80 9.37 3.48
C SER A 454 21.18 8.17 2.77
N ALA A 455 20.58 7.23 3.50
CA ALA A 455 19.84 6.11 2.93
C ALA A 455 18.60 6.57 2.14
N MET A 456 17.86 7.55 2.66
CA MET A 456 16.68 8.10 1.98
C MET A 456 17.06 8.85 0.70
N LEU A 457 18.04 9.74 0.78
CA LEU A 457 18.46 10.55 -0.37
C LEU A 457 19.10 9.68 -1.45
N SER A 458 20.04 8.80 -1.09
CA SER A 458 20.68 7.90 -2.05
C SER A 458 19.67 6.95 -2.69
N GLY A 459 18.77 6.35 -1.92
CA GLY A 459 17.72 5.48 -2.44
C GLY A 459 16.80 6.21 -3.41
N PHE A 460 16.36 7.42 -3.05
CA PHE A 460 15.52 8.24 -3.90
C PHE A 460 16.20 8.61 -5.23
N PHE A 461 17.40 9.19 -5.19
CA PHE A 461 18.09 9.64 -6.40
C PHE A 461 18.57 8.48 -7.28
N ILE A 462 19.14 7.42 -6.70
CA ILE A 462 19.57 6.24 -7.45
C ILE A 462 18.34 5.55 -8.08
N GLY A 463 17.27 5.35 -7.31
CA GLY A 463 16.03 4.79 -7.81
C GLY A 463 15.41 5.60 -8.95
N LEU A 464 15.43 6.92 -8.84
CA LEU A 464 14.94 7.83 -9.89
C LEU A 464 15.82 7.76 -11.15
N ILE A 465 17.14 7.92 -11.00
CA ILE A 465 18.09 7.91 -12.12
C ILE A 465 18.01 6.58 -12.88
N THR A 466 18.02 5.46 -12.17
CA THR A 466 17.96 4.13 -12.80
C THR A 466 16.58 3.79 -13.40
N SER A 467 15.56 4.58 -13.09
CA SER A 467 14.19 4.40 -13.64
C SER A 467 13.88 5.29 -14.83
N VAL A 468 14.43 6.50 -14.88
CA VAL A 468 13.98 7.55 -15.81
C VAL A 468 15.10 8.08 -16.72
N SER A 469 16.37 8.03 -16.28
CA SER A 469 17.47 8.59 -17.05
C SER A 469 17.75 7.77 -18.32
N PRO A 470 17.79 8.38 -19.51
CA PRO A 470 18.07 7.65 -20.75
C PRO A 470 19.48 7.03 -20.79
N TYR A 471 20.41 7.52 -19.95
CA TYR A 471 21.81 7.06 -19.91
C TYR A 471 22.07 5.97 -18.87
N PHE A 472 21.22 5.84 -17.84
CA PHE A 472 21.43 4.95 -16.69
C PHE A 472 20.23 4.06 -16.36
N ILE A 473 19.30 3.94 -17.31
CA ILE A 473 18.14 3.07 -17.12
C ILE A 473 18.55 1.61 -16.94
N ILE A 474 18.02 0.98 -15.91
CA ILE A 474 18.15 -0.48 -15.70
C ILE A 474 16.79 -1.09 -15.96
N GLU A 475 16.64 -1.76 -17.10
CA GLU A 475 15.35 -2.31 -17.54
C GLU A 475 14.85 -3.43 -16.64
N ASP A 476 15.74 -4.37 -16.26
CA ASP A 476 15.39 -5.45 -15.34
C ASP A 476 15.12 -4.88 -13.94
N PHE A 477 13.89 -5.05 -13.49
CA PHE A 477 13.43 -4.44 -12.24
C PHE A 477 14.16 -5.00 -11.01
N GLY A 478 14.49 -6.30 -11.00
CA GLY A 478 15.24 -6.91 -9.91
C GLY A 478 16.66 -6.41 -9.83
N LYS A 479 17.35 -6.27 -10.98
CA LYS A 479 18.68 -5.65 -11.03
C LYS A 479 18.66 -4.21 -10.56
N ARG A 480 17.63 -3.46 -10.90
CA ARG A 480 17.41 -2.09 -10.43
C ARG A 480 17.29 -2.03 -8.90
N LEU A 481 16.46 -2.90 -8.32
CA LEU A 481 16.31 -3.00 -6.87
C LEU A 481 17.61 -3.39 -6.19
N LEU A 482 18.33 -4.39 -6.71
CA LEU A 482 19.60 -4.84 -6.19
C LEU A 482 20.64 -3.72 -6.24
N PHE A 483 20.76 -3.04 -7.37
CA PHE A 483 21.67 -1.92 -7.55
C PHE A 483 21.36 -0.78 -6.56
N THR A 484 20.11 -0.32 -6.53
CA THR A 484 19.67 0.77 -5.65
C THR A 484 19.91 0.42 -4.18
N THR A 485 19.53 -0.80 -3.76
CA THR A 485 19.72 -1.23 -2.37
C THR A 485 21.19 -1.32 -2.00
N SER A 486 22.04 -1.92 -2.85
CA SER A 486 23.45 -2.13 -2.57
C SER A 486 24.20 -0.80 -2.48
N PHE A 487 24.00 0.12 -3.43
CA PHE A 487 24.65 1.42 -3.40
C PHE A 487 24.12 2.32 -2.28
N SER A 488 22.83 2.31 -2.03
CA SER A 488 22.27 3.01 -0.87
C SER A 488 22.81 2.43 0.44
N ALA A 489 22.92 1.10 0.55
CA ALA A 489 23.50 0.45 1.72
C ALA A 489 24.97 0.84 1.94
N LEU A 490 25.77 0.88 0.88
CA LEU A 490 27.15 1.34 0.95
C LEU A 490 27.22 2.79 1.48
N ILE A 491 26.42 3.70 0.92
CA ILE A 491 26.42 5.11 1.30
C ILE A 491 26.03 5.30 2.77
N TRP A 492 24.92 4.71 3.22
CA TRP A 492 24.50 4.89 4.61
C TRP A 492 25.39 4.16 5.62
N LEU A 493 26.02 3.02 5.26
CA LEU A 493 27.00 2.37 6.11
C LEU A 493 28.25 3.22 6.26
N LEU A 494 28.79 3.77 5.17
CA LEU A 494 29.89 4.72 5.23
C LEU A 494 29.53 5.92 6.10
N THR A 495 28.37 6.54 5.87
CA THR A 495 27.88 7.65 6.70
C THR A 495 27.81 7.24 8.18
N LEU A 496 27.26 6.07 8.48
CA LEU A 496 27.13 5.56 9.83
C LEU A 496 28.50 5.43 10.55
N PHE A 497 29.50 4.91 9.86
CA PHE A 497 30.82 4.68 10.47
C PHE A 497 31.66 5.96 10.59
N PHE A 498 31.50 6.90 9.66
CA PHE A 498 32.23 8.17 9.69
C PHE A 498 31.57 9.30 10.48
N THR A 499 30.37 9.07 11.02
CA THR A 499 29.65 10.06 11.84
C THR A 499 29.55 9.59 13.29
N GLU A 500 29.38 10.53 14.21
CA GLU A 500 29.23 10.22 15.62
C GLU A 500 27.88 9.56 15.94
N PRO A 501 27.83 8.73 17.00
CA PRO A 501 26.57 8.20 17.52
C PRO A 501 25.70 9.32 18.10
N GLU A 502 24.43 9.01 18.31
CA GLU A 502 23.52 9.89 19.04
C GLU A 502 23.97 10.05 20.50
N SER A 503 23.59 11.18 21.12
CA SER A 503 23.94 11.47 22.50
C SER A 503 23.35 10.45 23.49
N ASP A 504 24.05 10.20 24.59
CA ASP A 504 23.57 9.32 25.67
C ASP A 504 22.19 9.73 26.16
N GLU A 505 21.92 11.03 26.25
CA GLU A 505 20.62 11.56 26.66
C GLU A 505 19.50 11.14 25.71
N THR A 506 19.70 11.34 24.40
CA THR A 506 18.75 10.94 23.35
C THR A 506 18.48 9.44 23.40
N LEU A 507 19.55 8.62 23.48
CA LEU A 507 19.44 7.18 23.53
C LEU A 507 18.73 6.67 24.79
N ASN A 508 19.00 7.29 25.94
CA ASN A 508 18.36 6.94 27.20
C ASN A 508 16.86 7.27 27.18
N ASN A 509 16.50 8.47 26.71
CA ASN A 509 15.11 8.90 26.57
C ASN A 509 14.31 7.96 25.66
N PHE A 510 14.89 7.59 24.51
CA PHE A 510 14.28 6.63 23.61
C PHE A 510 14.05 5.25 24.26
N VAL A 511 15.06 4.73 25.00
CA VAL A 511 14.94 3.44 25.70
C VAL A 511 13.89 3.49 26.81
N MET A 512 13.82 4.57 27.58
CA MET A 512 12.81 4.75 28.63
C MET A 512 11.39 4.74 28.06
N GLN A 513 11.17 5.40 26.93
CA GLN A 513 9.84 5.54 26.33
C GLN A 513 9.42 4.29 25.56
N VAL A 514 10.30 3.75 24.68
CA VAL A 514 9.94 2.71 23.70
C VAL A 514 10.25 1.30 24.23
N LYS A 515 11.24 1.16 25.11
CA LYS A 515 11.75 -0.13 25.60
C LYS A 515 12.07 -1.09 24.44
N PRO A 516 12.95 -0.66 23.50
CA PRO A 516 13.16 -1.37 22.26
C PRO A 516 13.77 -2.76 22.50
N PRO A 517 13.35 -3.78 21.70
CA PRO A 517 13.91 -5.13 21.77
C PRO A 517 15.30 -5.20 21.12
N GLY A 518 15.90 -6.38 21.20
CA GLY A 518 17.13 -6.71 20.46
C GLY A 518 18.43 -6.50 21.24
N PRO A 519 19.47 -7.22 20.82
CA PRO A 519 20.79 -7.21 21.47
C PRO A 519 21.50 -5.86 21.32
N GLY A 520 21.26 -5.14 20.24
CA GLY A 520 21.89 -3.84 19.98
C GLY A 520 21.56 -2.75 20.99
N TRP A 521 20.54 -2.92 21.83
CA TRP A 521 20.20 -2.00 22.92
C TRP A 521 20.61 -2.50 24.31
N SER A 522 21.18 -3.71 24.41
CA SER A 522 21.44 -4.37 25.71
C SER A 522 22.34 -3.55 26.64
N LYS A 523 23.36 -2.87 26.10
CA LYS A 523 24.27 -2.03 26.89
C LYS A 523 23.53 -0.88 27.57
N ILE A 524 22.66 -0.17 26.83
CA ILE A 524 21.93 0.99 27.33
C ILE A 524 20.83 0.54 28.30
N ARG A 525 20.08 -0.52 27.95
CA ARG A 525 19.04 -1.07 28.84
C ARG A 525 19.61 -1.52 30.18
N LYS A 526 20.76 -2.20 30.20
CA LYS A 526 21.45 -2.59 31.45
C LYS A 526 21.85 -1.38 32.28
N LYS A 527 22.38 -0.30 31.65
CA LYS A 527 22.72 0.95 32.35
C LYS A 527 21.49 1.59 33.02
N LEU A 528 20.32 1.48 32.39
CA LEU A 528 19.06 2.06 32.87
C LEU A 528 18.23 1.09 33.74
N ASN A 529 18.65 -0.14 33.89
CA ASN A 529 17.90 -1.23 34.55
C ASN A 529 16.48 -1.40 33.98
N ILE A 530 16.38 -1.42 32.63
CA ILE A 530 15.12 -1.55 31.88
C ILE A 530 15.15 -2.83 31.06
N ASP A 531 14.13 -3.68 31.24
CA ASP A 531 13.91 -4.86 30.40
C ASP A 531 13.12 -4.50 29.14
N PRO A 532 13.39 -5.18 28.00
CA PRO A 532 12.54 -5.06 26.81
C PRO A 532 11.18 -5.70 27.08
N VAL A 533 10.12 -5.15 26.47
CA VAL A 533 8.78 -5.73 26.62
C VAL A 533 8.70 -7.11 25.98
N ASP A 534 9.35 -7.30 24.82
CA ASP A 534 9.45 -8.59 24.13
C ASP A 534 10.90 -9.00 23.91
N SER A 535 11.18 -10.30 23.96
CA SER A 535 12.46 -10.85 23.57
C SER A 535 12.61 -10.86 22.05
N PHE A 536 13.83 -10.60 21.55
CA PHE A 536 14.12 -10.59 20.12
C PHE A 536 13.84 -11.95 19.45
N SER A 537 14.11 -13.06 20.14
CA SER A 537 13.80 -14.41 19.67
C SER A 537 12.31 -14.66 19.55
N VAL A 538 11.52 -14.17 20.50
CA VAL A 538 10.05 -14.24 20.43
C VAL A 538 9.50 -13.49 19.22
N LEU A 539 10.01 -12.29 18.94
CA LEU A 539 9.62 -11.52 17.76
C LEU A 539 10.01 -12.23 16.46
N GLY A 540 11.20 -12.82 16.40
CA GLY A 540 11.63 -13.64 15.26
C GLY A 540 10.72 -14.86 15.03
N CYS A 541 10.37 -15.57 16.09
CA CYS A 541 9.42 -16.69 15.99
C CYS A 541 8.04 -16.24 15.51
N ARG A 542 7.51 -15.13 16.07
CA ARG A 542 6.23 -14.54 15.61
C ARG A 542 6.27 -14.16 14.13
N PHE A 543 7.38 -13.61 13.65
CA PHE A 543 7.56 -13.24 12.25
C PHE A 543 7.57 -14.46 11.34
N ILE A 544 8.33 -15.51 11.67
CA ILE A 544 8.42 -16.75 10.88
C ILE A 544 7.06 -17.44 10.83
N LEU A 545 6.43 -17.65 11.98
CA LEU A 545 5.13 -18.31 12.07
C LEU A 545 4.02 -17.48 11.42
N GLY A 546 4.03 -16.15 11.60
CA GLY A 546 3.11 -15.24 10.94
C GLY A 546 3.25 -15.28 9.42
N SER A 547 4.47 -15.37 8.91
CA SER A 547 4.74 -15.55 7.48
C SER A 547 4.24 -16.89 6.96
N GLY A 548 4.43 -17.96 7.73
CA GLY A 548 3.89 -19.29 7.42
C GLY A 548 2.34 -19.30 7.37
N ILE A 549 1.68 -18.59 8.28
CA ILE A 549 0.21 -18.43 8.27
C ILE A 549 -0.23 -17.66 7.02
N LEU A 550 0.41 -16.55 6.73
CA LEU A 550 0.03 -15.68 5.62
C LEU A 550 0.21 -16.38 4.26
N TYR A 551 1.43 -16.83 3.98
CA TYR A 551 1.73 -17.44 2.67
C TYR A 551 1.16 -18.84 2.54
N GLY A 552 1.12 -19.62 3.62
CA GLY A 552 0.43 -20.90 3.61
C GLY A 552 -1.06 -20.74 3.31
N GLY A 553 -1.73 -19.74 3.89
CA GLY A 553 -3.12 -19.42 3.59
C GLY A 553 -3.33 -18.91 2.16
N LEU A 554 -2.54 -17.91 1.76
CA LEU A 554 -2.62 -17.30 0.41
C LEU A 554 -2.43 -18.33 -0.70
N LEU A 555 -1.36 -19.12 -0.61
CA LEU A 555 -1.02 -20.12 -1.64
C LEU A 555 -1.97 -21.32 -1.60
N SER A 556 -2.46 -21.71 -0.41
CA SER A 556 -3.44 -22.80 -0.30
C SER A 556 -4.76 -22.44 -0.99
N ILE A 557 -5.29 -21.22 -0.72
CA ILE A 557 -6.52 -20.76 -1.38
C ILE A 557 -6.34 -20.81 -2.90
N GLY A 558 -5.25 -20.26 -3.41
CA GLY A 558 -4.98 -20.27 -4.84
C GLY A 558 -4.82 -21.64 -5.45
N ALA A 559 -4.06 -22.51 -4.81
CA ALA A 559 -3.84 -23.85 -5.29
C ALA A 559 -5.13 -24.68 -5.31
N PHE A 560 -6.05 -24.49 -4.33
CA PHE A 560 -7.38 -25.10 -4.38
C PHE A 560 -8.21 -24.56 -5.55
N LEU A 561 -8.23 -23.24 -5.77
CA LEU A 561 -8.93 -22.63 -6.89
C LEU A 561 -8.39 -23.12 -8.24
N LEU A 562 -7.09 -23.36 -8.34
CA LEU A 562 -6.42 -23.83 -9.56
C LEU A 562 -6.44 -25.38 -9.71
N HIS A 563 -7.17 -26.10 -8.89
CA HIS A 563 -7.21 -27.58 -8.86
C HIS A 563 -5.83 -28.24 -8.65
N GLN A 564 -4.90 -27.56 -7.99
CA GLN A 564 -3.57 -28.06 -7.64
C GLN A 564 -3.58 -28.66 -6.22
N GLU A 565 -4.35 -29.72 -6.01
CA GLU A 565 -4.67 -30.27 -4.68
C GLU A 565 -3.43 -30.56 -3.82
N ARG A 566 -2.38 -31.17 -4.40
CA ARG A 566 -1.16 -31.49 -3.66
C ARG A 566 -0.50 -30.24 -3.08
N SER A 567 -0.34 -29.20 -3.90
CA SER A 567 0.24 -27.91 -3.49
C SER A 567 -0.65 -27.22 -2.44
N ALA A 568 -1.97 -27.32 -2.62
CA ALA A 568 -2.96 -26.76 -1.70
C ALA A 568 -2.86 -27.36 -0.29
N TRP A 569 -2.80 -28.69 -0.18
CA TRP A 569 -2.68 -29.37 1.11
C TRP A 569 -1.33 -29.13 1.79
N ILE A 570 -0.22 -29.05 1.03
CA ILE A 570 1.09 -28.70 1.58
C ILE A 570 1.05 -27.28 2.17
N ALA A 571 0.55 -26.31 1.42
CA ALA A 571 0.46 -24.92 1.87
C ALA A 571 -0.47 -24.77 3.10
N LEU A 572 -1.61 -25.45 3.08
CA LEU A 572 -2.55 -25.49 4.22
C LEU A 572 -1.90 -26.07 5.47
N SER A 573 -1.16 -27.17 5.31
CA SER A 573 -0.44 -27.80 6.43
C SER A 573 0.58 -26.87 7.06
N ILE A 574 1.28 -26.07 6.26
CA ILE A 574 2.21 -25.02 6.75
C ILE A 574 1.44 -23.97 7.56
N ALA A 575 0.32 -23.47 7.04
CA ALA A 575 -0.50 -22.48 7.74
C ALA A 575 -1.02 -23.01 9.09
N VAL A 576 -1.64 -24.20 9.08
CA VAL A 576 -2.22 -24.81 10.28
C VAL A 576 -1.15 -25.15 11.32
N SER A 577 -0.03 -25.72 10.90
CA SER A 577 1.11 -26.01 11.79
C SER A 577 1.65 -24.72 12.43
N SER A 578 1.76 -23.63 11.65
CA SER A 578 2.21 -22.33 12.15
C SER A 578 1.24 -21.75 13.19
N VAL A 579 -0.08 -21.85 12.97
CA VAL A 579 -1.10 -21.44 13.96
C VAL A 579 -0.99 -22.28 15.24
N PHE A 580 -0.84 -23.60 15.11
CA PHE A 580 -0.72 -24.50 16.24
C PHE A 580 0.53 -24.20 17.08
N LEU A 581 1.69 -24.03 16.43
CA LEU A 581 2.94 -23.67 17.09
C LEU A 581 2.87 -22.30 17.77
N MET A 582 2.24 -21.31 17.14
CA MET A 582 2.05 -19.99 17.73
C MET A 582 1.18 -20.05 18.99
N LYS A 583 0.12 -20.84 19.00
CA LYS A 583 -0.72 -21.09 20.19
C LYS A 583 0.03 -21.85 21.28
N LYS A 584 0.69 -22.97 20.92
CA LYS A 584 1.41 -23.83 21.89
C LYS A 584 2.54 -23.10 22.60
N THR A 585 3.25 -22.23 21.91
CA THR A 585 4.35 -21.41 22.46
C THR A 585 3.87 -20.18 23.21
N ARG A 586 2.57 -19.98 23.37
CA ARG A 586 1.93 -18.79 23.99
C ARG A 586 2.35 -17.46 23.34
N LEU A 587 2.80 -17.50 22.10
CA LEU A 587 3.21 -16.30 21.37
C LEU A 587 2.05 -15.35 21.04
N ILE A 588 0.81 -15.79 21.21
CA ILE A 588 -0.42 -14.99 20.99
C ILE A 588 -0.84 -14.26 22.29
N THR A 589 -0.48 -14.78 23.46
CA THR A 589 -1.05 -14.35 24.76
C THR A 589 -0.19 -13.37 25.53
N GLN A 590 0.95 -13.01 25.02
CA GLN A 590 1.82 -11.94 25.53
C GLN A 590 1.68 -10.72 24.63
#